data_9860897386e0588917e4b90a423b60e8
#
_entry.id   9860897386e0588917e4b90a423b60e8
#
_cell.length_a   1.000
_cell.length_b   1.000
_cell.length_c   1.000
_cell.angle_alpha   90.00
_cell.angle_beta   90.00
_cell.angle_gamma   90.00
#
_symmetry.space_group_name_H-M   'P 1'
#
loop_
_entity.id
_entity.type
_entity.pdbx_description
1 polymer ?
#
loop_
_entity_poly.entity_id
_entity_poly.type
_entity_poly.pdbx_seq_one_letter_code
_entity_poly.pdbx_strand_id
1 'polypeptide(L)'
;MSGTAGLVLFAAVALAAIGLDLAMLWAWRALRQAKIPQSRMPGTEAIPSDGTAAPPPRVVRWMLAIEASISGGYAMLRRLTRLAAGMLRSEPSLLRTVVVLASFLTALGLGYASSDQFMVQPWLPWAWIACVIVSLFALLPLARPVQSLDRRDRWIFGVVTLALLLRVTWLETIPGGFHVDEWGDADFTLRYVLPPTDRTISPFATGHSAQPAMYFYLARASLAVFGESIAGLRMTSVLAGSLATVATFALVSLLHNRKAAYLSAVLMATYHFHIHWSRIGLNNIWDTLWVPLILALYVWGWRRDRPAGATLAGLALGLSQYFYAGSRIGIFLLAYLVIRLWRTDRDDSRLVMHVGRLIGMAAVVAAPLAVFAALNPEIFFNRLTSGLLWDPFATELARTAPAFLPSVPQQFIWTLLSFTAIPEGAGFYRPGVPLVIGLAVPLLLAGVFWQIHRRELLPVFWLALTMFFGGFLLEALPASNHYAVAIPAICWLIASPLEALISLGRPRWALLALAIIVATDLYFYFGIYAQAPSVDFVHVFPPNPWN
;
A
#
# COMPACT_ATOMS: atom_id res chain seq x y z
N MET A 1 20.97 33.75 -13.21
CA MET A 1 21.70 33.64 -11.92
C MET A 1 22.97 32.84 -12.21
N SER A 2 24.16 33.43 -11.91
CA SER A 2 25.46 32.82 -12.19
C SER A 2 25.64 31.53 -11.37
N GLY A 3 26.26 30.50 -11.96
CA GLY A 3 26.44 29.19 -11.33
C GLY A 3 27.11 29.19 -9.95
N THR A 4 27.81 30.25 -9.59
CA THR A 4 28.39 30.46 -8.25
C THR A 4 27.36 30.74 -7.16
N ALA A 5 26.28 31.48 -7.44
CA ALA A 5 25.21 31.74 -6.46
C ALA A 5 24.41 30.46 -6.14
N GLY A 6 24.20 29.58 -7.11
CA GLY A 6 23.57 28.28 -6.90
C GLY A 6 24.44 27.34 -6.05
N LEU A 7 25.75 27.35 -6.25
CA LEU A 7 26.69 26.52 -5.48
C LEU A 7 26.81 26.98 -4.01
N VAL A 8 26.82 28.30 -3.78
CA VAL A 8 26.86 28.88 -2.42
C VAL A 8 25.56 28.59 -1.67
N LEU A 9 24.40 28.70 -2.34
CA LEU A 9 23.11 28.36 -1.75
C LEU A 9 23.02 26.86 -1.41
N PHE A 10 23.50 25.99 -2.31
CA PHE A 10 23.57 24.55 -2.08
C PHE A 10 24.47 24.20 -0.90
N ALA A 11 25.67 24.82 -0.80
CA ALA A 11 26.58 24.60 0.32
C ALA A 11 26.00 25.11 1.65
N ALA A 12 25.31 26.26 1.66
CA ALA A 12 24.67 26.81 2.84
C ALA A 12 23.50 25.92 3.34
N VAL A 13 22.71 25.38 2.42
CA VAL A 13 21.60 24.43 2.76
C VAL A 13 22.14 23.11 3.29
N ALA A 14 23.21 22.57 2.67
CA ALA A 14 23.84 21.35 3.14
C ALA A 14 24.48 21.53 4.54
N LEU A 15 25.12 22.66 4.80
CA LEU A 15 25.68 22.98 6.12
C LEU A 15 24.59 23.21 7.19
N ALA A 16 23.46 23.82 6.83
CA ALA A 16 22.32 23.98 7.73
C ALA A 16 21.66 22.63 8.07
N ALA A 17 21.53 21.72 7.10
CA ALA A 17 21.03 20.36 7.33
C ALA A 17 21.97 19.55 8.24
N ILE A 18 23.27 19.58 7.98
CA ILE A 18 24.30 18.95 8.83
C ILE A 18 24.30 19.55 10.23
N GLY A 19 24.15 20.87 10.36
CA GLY A 19 24.04 21.57 11.65
C GLY A 19 22.81 21.13 12.45
N LEU A 20 21.66 20.93 11.80
CA LEU A 20 20.44 20.45 12.42
C LEU A 20 20.55 18.99 12.87
N ASP A 21 21.19 18.14 12.06
CA ASP A 21 21.45 16.75 12.39
C ASP A 21 22.44 16.60 13.55
N LEU A 22 23.48 17.44 13.58
CA LEU A 22 24.43 17.50 14.70
C LEU A 22 23.78 18.03 15.98
N ALA A 23 22.88 19.00 15.88
CA ALA A 23 22.12 19.53 17.03
C ALA A 23 21.14 18.47 17.56
N MET A 24 20.48 17.69 16.71
CA MET A 24 19.63 16.57 17.12
C MET A 24 20.43 15.43 17.76
N LEU A 25 21.59 15.09 17.22
CA LEU A 25 22.52 14.11 17.80
C LEU A 25 23.06 14.57 19.15
N TRP A 26 23.35 15.86 19.30
CA TRP A 26 23.80 16.45 20.54
C TRP A 26 22.67 16.49 21.59
N ALA A 27 21.47 16.90 21.22
CA ALA A 27 20.29 16.88 22.09
C ALA A 27 19.96 15.46 22.55
N TRP A 28 20.07 14.46 21.67
CA TRP A 28 19.87 13.06 22.00
C TRP A 28 20.96 12.51 22.96
N ARG A 29 22.25 12.88 22.75
CA ARG A 29 23.33 12.56 23.69
C ARG A 29 23.12 13.22 25.06
N ALA A 30 22.67 14.48 25.08
CA ALA A 30 22.35 15.21 26.31
C ALA A 30 21.17 14.56 27.07
N LEU A 31 20.14 14.09 26.36
CA LEU A 31 19.01 13.34 26.93
C LEU A 31 19.43 11.97 27.47
N ARG A 32 20.38 11.28 26.81
CA ARG A 32 20.94 10.01 27.34
C ARG A 32 21.83 10.19 28.56
N GLN A 33 22.51 11.33 28.69
CA GLN A 33 23.39 11.63 29.83
C GLN A 33 22.63 12.27 30.99
N ALA A 34 21.45 12.82 30.78
CA ALA A 34 20.57 13.26 31.84
C ALA A 34 20.02 12.02 32.58
N LYS A 35 20.73 11.57 33.62
CA LYS A 35 20.18 10.67 34.63
C LYS A 35 18.92 11.36 35.16
N ILE A 36 17.75 10.84 34.80
CA ILE A 36 16.48 11.27 35.41
C ILE A 36 16.60 10.90 36.90
N PRO A 37 16.61 11.88 37.83
CA PRO A 37 16.52 11.54 39.23
C PRO A 37 15.16 10.91 39.50
N GLN A 38 15.15 9.70 40.00
CA GLN A 38 13.94 9.05 40.55
C GLN A 38 13.55 9.79 41.84
N SER A 39 13.03 10.99 41.75
CA SER A 39 12.45 11.64 42.91
C SER A 39 11.34 12.61 42.51
N ARG A 40 10.17 12.27 43.05
CA ARG A 40 8.96 13.09 43.25
C ARG A 40 8.00 13.19 42.09
N MET A 41 7.10 12.18 42.00
CA MET A 41 5.70 12.48 41.69
C MET A 41 5.00 12.95 42.99
N PRO A 42 4.29 14.07 43.00
CA PRO A 42 3.44 14.44 44.12
C PRO A 42 2.13 13.65 44.05
N GLY A 43 1.79 12.95 45.13
CA GLY A 43 0.46 12.41 45.36
C GLY A 43 0.25 10.90 45.08
N THR A 44 1.03 10.04 45.71
CA THR A 44 0.58 8.69 45.97
C THR A 44 0.71 8.39 47.45
N GLU A 45 -0.43 8.34 48.12
CA GLU A 45 -0.51 7.77 49.47
C GLU A 45 0.03 6.36 49.45
N ALA A 46 0.75 5.99 50.48
CA ALA A 46 1.40 4.71 50.67
C ALA A 46 0.37 3.56 50.65
N ILE A 47 0.42 2.71 49.66
CA ILE A 47 -0.20 1.40 49.67
C ILE A 47 0.71 0.46 50.46
N PRO A 48 0.18 -0.34 51.40
CA PRO A 48 0.99 -1.24 52.20
C PRO A 48 1.70 -2.28 51.33
N SER A 49 2.97 -2.53 51.66
CA SER A 49 3.84 -3.50 51.01
C SER A 49 3.48 -4.93 51.39
N ASP A 50 2.45 -5.51 50.76
CA ASP A 50 2.31 -6.96 50.71
C ASP A 50 2.66 -7.42 49.27
N GLY A 51 3.79 -8.11 49.22
CA GLY A 51 4.51 -8.47 48.02
C GLY A 51 3.88 -9.57 47.19
N THR A 52 2.74 -9.33 46.54
CA THR A 52 2.16 -10.26 45.56
C THR A 52 1.37 -9.57 44.43
N ALA A 53 1.71 -8.36 44.04
CA ALA A 53 1.14 -7.78 42.85
C ALA A 53 1.88 -8.30 41.60
N ALA A 54 1.25 -9.17 40.84
CA ALA A 54 1.75 -9.58 39.53
C ALA A 54 2.01 -8.35 38.66
N PRO A 55 3.13 -8.32 37.90
CA PRO A 55 3.44 -7.20 37.04
C PRO A 55 2.29 -7.01 36.04
N PRO A 56 1.92 -5.75 35.73
CA PRO A 56 0.81 -5.50 34.81
C PRO A 56 1.05 -6.21 33.47
N PRO A 57 -0.01 -6.72 32.82
CA PRO A 57 0.10 -7.43 31.57
C PRO A 57 0.98 -6.65 30.58
N ARG A 58 1.80 -7.35 29.80
CA ARG A 58 2.73 -6.76 28.81
C ARG A 58 2.05 -5.68 27.96
N VAL A 59 0.79 -5.89 27.62
CA VAL A 59 -0.06 -4.95 26.85
C VAL A 59 -0.22 -3.60 27.58
N VAL A 60 -0.45 -3.59 28.90
CA VAL A 60 -0.62 -2.35 29.67
C VAL A 60 0.67 -1.56 29.73
N ARG A 61 1.81 -2.20 29.88
CA ARG A 61 3.13 -1.55 29.82
C ARG A 61 3.41 -0.95 28.42
N TRP A 62 3.00 -1.64 27.38
CA TRP A 62 3.11 -1.15 26.01
C TRP A 62 2.18 0.06 25.77
N MET A 63 0.95 0.00 26.22
CA MET A 63 -0.01 1.13 26.11
C MET A 63 0.50 2.36 26.87
N LEU A 64 1.03 2.21 28.07
CA LEU A 64 1.61 3.30 28.84
C LEU A 64 2.89 3.89 28.19
N ALA A 65 3.72 3.05 27.58
CA ALA A 65 4.89 3.51 26.84
C ALA A 65 4.51 4.25 25.54
N ILE A 66 3.47 3.78 24.85
CA ILE A 66 2.89 4.45 23.67
C ILE A 66 2.26 5.78 24.08
N GLU A 67 1.49 5.83 25.15
CA GLU A 67 0.84 7.04 25.66
C GLU A 67 1.87 8.12 26.08
N ALA A 68 2.94 7.72 26.77
CA ALA A 68 4.05 8.61 27.12
C ALA A 68 4.82 9.12 25.89
N SER A 69 5.02 8.26 24.89
CA SER A 69 5.67 8.62 23.62
C SER A 69 4.77 9.55 22.77
N ILE A 70 3.45 9.28 22.74
CA ILE A 70 2.47 10.11 22.02
C ILE A 70 2.33 11.49 22.68
N SER A 71 2.27 11.57 23.99
CA SER A 71 2.12 12.86 24.71
C SER A 71 3.36 13.74 24.57
N GLY A 72 4.58 13.17 24.65
CA GLY A 72 5.83 13.86 24.39
C GLY A 72 5.96 14.32 22.93
N GLY A 73 5.63 13.45 21.99
CA GLY A 73 5.60 13.74 20.57
C GLY A 73 4.58 14.82 20.20
N TYR A 74 3.41 14.83 20.83
CA TYR A 74 2.37 15.84 20.60
C TYR A 74 2.78 17.25 21.07
N ALA A 75 3.45 17.36 22.20
CA ALA A 75 3.97 18.64 22.69
C ALA A 75 5.09 19.19 21.79
N MET A 76 5.98 18.33 21.32
CA MET A 76 7.04 18.67 20.35
C MET A 76 6.45 19.05 18.99
N LEU A 77 5.48 18.30 18.49
CA LEU A 77 4.78 18.57 17.24
C LEU A 77 4.05 19.94 17.28
N ARG A 78 3.37 20.29 18.40
CA ARG A 78 2.77 21.61 18.60
C ARG A 78 3.78 22.76 18.65
N ARG A 79 4.98 22.53 19.14
CA ARG A 79 6.06 23.56 19.11
C ARG A 79 6.58 23.74 17.67
N LEU A 80 6.87 22.63 16.97
CA LEU A 80 7.36 22.65 15.58
C LEU A 80 6.32 23.25 14.62
N THR A 81 5.03 22.94 14.78
CA THR A 81 3.97 23.52 13.94
C THR A 81 3.81 25.03 14.15
N ARG A 82 3.96 25.54 15.39
CA ARG A 82 3.93 26.99 15.63
C ARG A 82 5.13 27.71 15.06
N LEU A 83 6.33 27.16 15.15
CA LEU A 83 7.55 27.71 14.56
C LEU A 83 7.48 27.70 13.03
N ALA A 84 7.07 26.57 12.43
CA ALA A 84 6.89 26.45 11.00
C ALA A 84 5.81 27.39 10.44
N ALA A 85 4.69 27.55 11.13
CA ALA A 85 3.62 28.46 10.73
C ALA A 85 4.06 29.93 10.75
N GLY A 86 4.93 30.33 11.68
CA GLY A 86 5.52 31.68 11.74
C GLY A 86 6.47 31.93 10.56
N MET A 87 7.35 31.00 10.25
CA MET A 87 8.33 31.09 9.15
C MET A 87 7.69 31.02 7.75
N LEU A 88 6.60 30.26 7.58
CA LEU A 88 5.91 30.08 6.30
C LEU A 88 5.12 31.30 5.83
N ARG A 89 4.98 32.34 6.65
CA ARG A 89 4.23 33.56 6.32
C ARG A 89 5.02 34.61 5.54
N SER A 90 6.35 34.61 5.63
CA SER A 90 7.18 35.68 5.05
C SER A 90 7.68 35.42 3.63
N GLU A 91 8.08 34.14 3.30
CA GLU A 91 8.55 33.75 1.96
C GLU A 91 8.14 32.29 1.65
N PRO A 92 6.88 32.03 1.29
CA PRO A 92 6.32 30.69 1.38
C PRO A 92 6.83 29.68 0.35
N SER A 93 7.32 30.11 -0.81
CA SER A 93 7.72 29.19 -1.87
C SER A 93 9.16 28.68 -1.71
N LEU A 94 10.10 29.56 -1.43
CA LEU A 94 11.51 29.20 -1.25
C LEU A 94 11.70 28.35 -0.01
N LEU A 95 11.12 28.74 1.12
CA LEU A 95 11.23 27.99 2.37
C LEU A 95 10.65 26.58 2.25
N ARG A 96 9.52 26.42 1.58
CA ARG A 96 8.94 25.09 1.32
C ARG A 96 9.88 24.21 0.52
N THR A 97 10.49 24.76 -0.52
CA THR A 97 11.45 24.03 -1.35
C THR A 97 12.68 23.61 -0.54
N VAL A 98 13.21 24.52 0.29
CA VAL A 98 14.37 24.25 1.18
C VAL A 98 14.02 23.14 2.18
N VAL A 99 12.84 23.20 2.83
CA VAL A 99 12.40 22.19 3.80
C VAL A 99 12.25 20.81 3.16
N VAL A 100 11.65 20.73 1.97
CA VAL A 100 11.49 19.46 1.25
C VAL A 100 12.84 18.91 0.81
N LEU A 101 13.73 19.77 0.31
CA LEU A 101 15.08 19.37 -0.09
C LEU A 101 15.90 18.88 1.10
N ALA A 102 15.86 19.58 2.23
CA ALA A 102 16.53 19.17 3.46
C ALA A 102 16.00 17.81 3.96
N SER A 103 14.67 17.63 3.99
CA SER A 103 14.05 16.35 4.34
C SER A 103 14.44 15.23 3.38
N PHE A 104 14.54 15.52 2.09
CA PHE A 104 14.99 14.55 1.09
C PHE A 104 16.44 14.13 1.30
N LEU A 105 17.35 15.10 1.51
CA LEU A 105 18.76 14.82 1.78
C LEU A 105 18.94 14.03 3.09
N THR A 106 18.18 14.38 4.14
CA THR A 106 18.19 13.62 5.39
C THR A 106 17.67 12.20 5.17
N ALA A 107 16.59 12.01 4.42
CA ALA A 107 16.06 10.68 4.08
C ALA A 107 17.06 9.84 3.27
N LEU A 108 17.78 10.44 2.32
CA LEU A 108 18.89 9.78 1.61
C LEU A 108 20.01 9.37 2.58
N GLY A 109 20.39 10.26 3.51
CA GLY A 109 21.40 9.97 4.53
C GLY A 109 21.02 8.83 5.46
N LEU A 110 19.74 8.77 5.90
CA LEU A 110 19.19 7.65 6.69
C LEU A 110 19.22 6.33 5.89
N GLY A 111 18.87 6.37 4.62
CA GLY A 111 18.94 5.22 3.72
C GLY A 111 20.38 4.71 3.57
N TYR A 112 21.34 5.62 3.35
CA TYR A 112 22.75 5.27 3.25
C TYR A 112 23.30 4.69 4.56
N ALA A 113 23.01 5.32 5.69
CA ALA A 113 23.47 4.86 7.01
C ALA A 113 22.91 3.50 7.43
N SER A 114 21.84 3.04 6.79
CA SER A 114 21.20 1.74 7.09
C SER A 114 21.35 0.71 5.97
N SER A 115 21.98 1.05 4.86
CA SER A 115 22.00 0.22 3.65
C SER A 115 22.78 -1.09 3.79
N ASP A 116 23.78 -1.11 4.65
CA ASP A 116 24.62 -2.27 4.96
C ASP A 116 24.17 -3.02 6.24
N GLN A 117 23.10 -2.53 6.90
CA GLN A 117 22.62 -3.07 8.16
C GLN A 117 21.23 -3.69 7.99
N PHE A 118 21.13 -4.99 8.21
CA PHE A 118 19.84 -5.67 8.29
C PHE A 118 19.03 -5.19 9.51
N MET A 119 19.70 -5.05 10.66
CA MET A 119 19.09 -4.61 11.92
C MET A 119 19.60 -3.22 12.30
N VAL A 120 18.69 -2.27 12.48
CA VAL A 120 18.98 -0.87 12.78
C VAL A 120 18.51 -0.46 14.16
N GLN A 121 18.94 0.72 14.62
CA GLN A 121 18.45 1.33 15.85
C GLN A 121 16.98 1.72 15.70
N PRO A 122 16.11 1.50 16.71
CA PRO A 122 14.67 1.78 16.63
C PRO A 122 14.29 3.24 16.37
N TRP A 123 15.18 4.20 16.59
CA TRP A 123 14.93 5.62 16.30
C TRP A 123 14.95 5.95 14.80
N LEU A 124 15.61 5.14 13.97
CA LEU A 124 15.81 5.41 12.55
C LEU A 124 14.50 5.47 11.75
N PRO A 125 13.55 4.53 11.89
CA PRO A 125 12.23 4.66 11.31
C PRO A 125 11.50 5.95 11.71
N TRP A 126 11.61 6.36 12.97
CA TRP A 126 10.98 7.58 13.46
C TRP A 126 11.58 8.84 12.87
N ALA A 127 12.90 8.87 12.67
CA ALA A 127 13.57 9.99 11.99
C ALA A 127 13.09 10.15 10.55
N TRP A 128 12.93 9.05 9.82
CA TRP A 128 12.35 9.08 8.47
C TRP A 128 10.87 9.53 8.49
N ILE A 129 10.06 9.02 9.39
CA ILE A 129 8.67 9.47 9.57
C ILE A 129 8.62 10.98 9.83
N ALA A 130 9.54 11.52 10.64
CA ALA A 130 9.63 12.95 10.88
C ALA A 130 9.92 13.74 9.59
N CYS A 131 10.84 13.27 8.74
CA CYS A 131 11.12 13.89 7.42
C CYS A 131 9.86 13.87 6.53
N VAL A 132 9.12 12.77 6.51
CA VAL A 132 7.86 12.64 5.76
C VAL A 132 6.81 13.62 6.28
N ILE A 133 6.61 13.69 7.59
CA ILE A 133 5.64 14.61 8.24
C ILE A 133 6.01 16.07 7.97
N VAL A 134 7.27 16.45 8.14
CA VAL A 134 7.74 17.82 7.90
C VAL A 134 7.53 18.22 6.45
N SER A 135 7.87 17.35 5.50
CA SER A 135 7.63 17.58 4.06
C SER A 135 6.15 17.68 3.73
N LEU A 136 5.34 16.82 4.34
CA LEU A 136 3.89 16.84 4.17
C LEU A 136 3.30 18.18 4.62
N PHE A 137 3.67 18.69 5.80
CA PHE A 137 3.24 20.00 6.27
C PHE A 137 3.77 21.15 5.41
N ALA A 138 4.98 21.07 4.90
CA ALA A 138 5.54 22.08 4.00
C ALA A 138 4.77 22.14 2.66
N LEU A 139 4.32 21.01 2.15
CA LEU A 139 3.63 20.90 0.87
C LEU A 139 2.10 20.98 0.97
N LEU A 140 1.50 20.68 2.14
CA LEU A 140 0.07 20.87 2.32
C LEU A 140 -0.23 22.37 2.52
N PRO A 141 -1.16 22.94 1.75
CA PRO A 141 -1.63 24.29 2.01
C PRO A 141 -2.37 24.30 3.36
N LEU A 142 -1.95 25.18 4.26
CA LEU A 142 -2.65 25.43 5.53
C LEU A 142 -4.04 25.98 5.22
N ALA A 143 -5.04 25.18 5.54
CA ALA A 143 -6.46 25.52 5.69
C ALA A 143 -7.31 25.81 4.44
N ARG A 144 -8.09 24.80 4.08
CA ARG A 144 -9.56 24.94 3.89
C ARG A 144 -10.18 23.63 4.34
N PRO A 145 -11.24 23.63 5.17
CA PRO A 145 -11.84 22.39 5.64
C PRO A 145 -12.27 21.53 4.46
N VAL A 146 -12.04 20.22 4.56
CA VAL A 146 -12.58 19.25 3.62
C VAL A 146 -14.10 19.45 3.61
N GLN A 147 -14.66 19.71 2.43
CA GLN A 147 -16.11 19.79 2.31
C GLN A 147 -16.72 18.49 2.83
N SER A 148 -17.76 18.61 3.65
CA SER A 148 -18.51 17.46 4.16
C SER A 148 -18.90 16.53 3.02
N LEU A 149 -18.78 15.22 3.24
CA LEU A 149 -19.29 14.19 2.33
C LEU A 149 -20.76 14.52 1.97
N ASP A 150 -21.07 14.51 0.69
CA ASP A 150 -22.45 14.67 0.20
C ASP A 150 -23.31 13.58 0.87
N ARG A 151 -24.53 13.95 1.29
CA ARG A 151 -25.50 12.99 1.83
C ARG A 151 -25.69 11.77 0.93
N ARG A 152 -25.54 11.95 -0.36
CA ARG A 152 -25.63 10.89 -1.38
C ARG A 152 -24.49 9.88 -1.30
N ASP A 153 -23.33 10.26 -0.76
CA ASP A 153 -22.18 9.37 -0.67
C ASP A 153 -22.18 8.52 0.61
N ARG A 154 -23.17 8.69 1.50
CA ARG A 154 -23.27 7.92 2.75
C ARG A 154 -23.46 6.41 2.53
N TRP A 155 -24.07 6.01 1.43
CA TRP A 155 -24.26 4.60 1.10
C TRP A 155 -22.93 3.83 0.94
N ILE A 156 -21.83 4.53 0.66
CA ILE A 156 -20.51 3.89 0.60
C ILE A 156 -20.14 3.25 1.95
N PHE A 157 -20.57 3.85 3.08
CA PHE A 157 -20.33 3.24 4.40
C PHE A 157 -21.00 1.88 4.52
N GLY A 158 -22.22 1.70 3.98
CA GLY A 158 -22.88 0.41 3.94
C GLY A 158 -22.10 -0.63 3.11
N VAL A 159 -21.60 -0.22 1.94
CA VAL A 159 -20.78 -1.09 1.08
C VAL A 159 -19.46 -1.45 1.76
N VAL A 160 -18.80 -0.50 2.42
CA VAL A 160 -17.55 -0.74 3.15
C VAL A 160 -17.78 -1.64 4.37
N THR A 161 -18.89 -1.44 5.09
CA THR A 161 -19.29 -2.32 6.19
C THR A 161 -19.52 -3.75 5.70
N LEU A 162 -20.21 -3.91 4.57
CA LEU A 162 -20.35 -5.23 3.92
C LEU A 162 -19.00 -5.82 3.55
N ALA A 163 -18.13 -5.02 2.92
CA ALA A 163 -16.77 -5.45 2.57
C ALA A 163 -16.00 -5.92 3.80
N LEU A 164 -16.05 -5.17 4.90
CA LEU A 164 -15.39 -5.51 6.16
C LEU A 164 -15.96 -6.80 6.75
N LEU A 165 -17.29 -6.93 6.84
CA LEU A 165 -17.94 -8.11 7.39
C LEU A 165 -17.59 -9.38 6.62
N LEU A 166 -17.63 -9.35 5.28
CA LEU A 166 -17.25 -10.49 4.43
C LEU A 166 -15.79 -10.89 4.61
N ARG A 167 -14.93 -9.98 5.08
CA ARG A 167 -13.50 -10.24 5.26
C ARG A 167 -13.13 -10.67 6.68
N VAL A 168 -13.86 -10.19 7.69
CA VAL A 168 -13.58 -10.52 9.10
C VAL A 168 -14.26 -11.82 9.54
N THR A 169 -15.48 -12.13 9.02
CA THR A 169 -16.25 -13.30 9.44
C THR A 169 -15.49 -14.58 9.16
N TRP A 170 -15.27 -15.42 10.20
CA TRP A 170 -14.51 -16.68 10.15
C TRP A 170 -13.07 -16.53 9.61
N LEU A 171 -12.40 -15.42 9.93
CA LEU A 171 -11.08 -15.10 9.38
C LEU A 171 -9.98 -16.10 9.81
N GLU A 172 -10.12 -16.69 10.98
CA GLU A 172 -9.21 -17.72 11.50
C GLU A 172 -9.29 -19.03 10.69
N THR A 173 -10.47 -19.36 10.16
CA THR A 173 -10.75 -20.67 9.57
C THR A 173 -10.99 -20.65 8.06
N ILE A 174 -11.27 -19.49 7.47
CA ILE A 174 -11.50 -19.35 6.02
C ILE A 174 -10.56 -18.27 5.45
N PRO A 175 -9.72 -18.59 4.44
CA PRO A 175 -9.50 -19.92 3.87
C PRO A 175 -8.89 -20.88 4.89
N GLY A 176 -9.18 -22.18 4.73
CA GLY A 176 -8.66 -23.21 5.62
C GLY A 176 -7.15 -23.32 5.54
N GLY A 177 -6.50 -23.55 6.70
CA GLY A 177 -5.05 -23.66 6.80
C GLY A 177 -4.31 -22.31 6.88
N PHE A 178 -2.99 -22.41 6.93
CA PHE A 178 -2.07 -21.30 7.06
C PHE A 178 -1.04 -21.44 5.94
N HIS A 179 -0.99 -20.49 5.00
CA HIS A 179 -0.10 -20.56 3.86
C HIS A 179 1.36 -20.45 4.31
N VAL A 180 2.27 -21.11 3.58
CA VAL A 180 3.72 -21.11 3.89
C VAL A 180 4.29 -19.68 4.00
N ASP A 181 3.90 -18.81 3.10
CA ASP A 181 4.36 -17.43 3.12
C ASP A 181 3.72 -16.63 4.26
N GLU A 182 2.45 -16.90 4.64
CA GLU A 182 1.82 -16.30 5.83
C GLU A 182 2.59 -16.69 7.10
N TRP A 183 2.97 -17.98 7.21
CA TRP A 183 3.76 -18.47 8.32
C TRP A 183 5.14 -17.79 8.36
N GLY A 184 5.83 -17.73 7.21
CA GLY A 184 7.12 -17.08 7.10
C GLY A 184 7.06 -15.59 7.42
N ASP A 185 6.01 -14.90 6.98
CA ASP A 185 5.79 -13.48 7.28
C ASP A 185 5.50 -13.26 8.78
N ALA A 186 4.76 -14.18 9.43
CA ALA A 186 4.50 -14.12 10.87
C ALA A 186 5.76 -14.37 11.69
N ASP A 187 6.50 -15.45 11.40
CA ASP A 187 7.75 -15.80 12.08
C ASP A 187 8.79 -14.69 11.93
N PHE A 188 8.96 -14.18 10.70
CA PHE A 188 9.85 -13.06 10.42
C PHE A 188 9.45 -11.79 11.20
N THR A 189 8.15 -11.49 11.23
CA THR A 189 7.61 -10.33 11.95
C THR A 189 7.90 -10.39 13.43
N LEU A 190 7.68 -11.56 14.05
CA LEU A 190 7.91 -11.75 15.49
C LEU A 190 9.39 -11.69 15.86
N ARG A 191 10.28 -12.22 15.01
CA ARG A 191 11.71 -12.29 15.30
C ARG A 191 12.45 -10.99 15.06
N TYR A 192 12.06 -10.21 14.04
CA TYR A 192 12.90 -9.11 13.55
C TYR A 192 12.24 -7.74 13.65
N VAL A 193 10.92 -7.66 13.83
CA VAL A 193 10.23 -6.36 13.93
C VAL A 193 9.98 -6.00 15.38
N LEU A 194 10.68 -4.97 15.87
CA LEU A 194 10.58 -4.51 17.25
C LEU A 194 10.68 -5.68 18.27
N PRO A 195 11.67 -6.58 18.14
CA PRO A 195 11.86 -7.64 19.12
C PRO A 195 12.25 -7.02 20.46
N PRO A 196 12.28 -7.80 21.55
CA PRO A 196 12.69 -7.31 22.88
C PRO A 196 14.21 -7.00 22.97
N THR A 197 14.86 -6.72 21.85
CA THR A 197 16.25 -6.33 21.71
C THR A 197 16.37 -4.83 21.39
N ASP A 198 17.59 -4.30 21.44
CA ASP A 198 17.87 -2.88 21.13
C ASP A 198 17.85 -2.55 19.64
N ARG A 199 17.52 -3.50 18.77
CA ARG A 199 17.54 -3.34 17.31
C ARG A 199 16.25 -3.87 16.68
N THR A 200 15.92 -3.34 15.51
CA THR A 200 14.80 -3.80 14.67
C THR A 200 15.26 -3.90 13.22
N ILE A 201 14.56 -4.69 12.39
CA ILE A 201 14.85 -4.72 10.96
C ILE A 201 14.79 -3.30 10.38
N SER A 202 15.67 -3.00 9.41
CA SER A 202 15.58 -1.74 8.68
C SER A 202 14.25 -1.68 7.89
N PRO A 203 13.43 -0.63 8.04
CA PRO A 203 12.20 -0.49 7.26
C PRO A 203 12.47 -0.28 5.76
N PHE A 204 13.71 0.01 5.41
CA PHE A 204 14.15 0.27 4.03
C PHE A 204 14.76 -0.97 3.37
N ALA A 205 15.04 -2.02 4.13
CA ALA A 205 15.55 -3.29 3.63
C ALA A 205 14.41 -4.19 3.11
N THR A 206 14.79 -5.37 2.67
CA THR A 206 13.86 -6.45 2.35
C THR A 206 13.84 -7.47 3.50
N GLY A 207 12.68 -8.07 3.73
CA GLY A 207 12.46 -9.11 4.73
C GLY A 207 12.24 -10.48 4.11
N HIS A 208 11.36 -11.27 4.72
CA HIS A 208 11.00 -12.60 4.22
C HIS A 208 10.63 -12.56 2.72
N SER A 209 11.09 -13.55 1.97
CA SER A 209 10.87 -13.67 0.51
C SER A 209 11.28 -12.42 -0.28
N ALA A 210 12.31 -11.69 0.14
CA ALA A 210 12.80 -10.44 -0.46
C ALA A 210 11.71 -9.36 -0.64
N GLN A 211 10.70 -9.36 0.22
CA GLN A 211 9.66 -8.34 0.22
C GLN A 211 10.11 -7.10 0.99
N PRO A 212 9.68 -5.88 0.61
CA PRO A 212 10.01 -4.66 1.36
C PRO A 212 9.54 -4.74 2.81
N ALA A 213 10.40 -4.34 3.76
CA ALA A 213 10.22 -4.61 5.18
C ALA A 213 9.07 -3.85 5.86
N MET A 214 8.53 -2.79 5.24
CA MET A 214 7.46 -1.97 5.86
C MET A 214 6.18 -2.75 6.14
N TYR A 215 5.84 -3.72 5.28
CA TYR A 215 4.68 -4.60 5.51
C TYR A 215 4.76 -5.31 6.86
N PHE A 216 5.93 -5.80 7.25
CA PHE A 216 6.12 -6.52 8.52
C PHE A 216 5.91 -5.62 9.75
N TYR A 217 6.16 -4.30 9.63
CA TYR A 217 5.80 -3.34 10.69
C TYR A 217 4.29 -3.24 10.89
N LEU A 218 3.52 -3.26 9.80
CA LEU A 218 2.05 -3.31 9.90
C LEU A 218 1.55 -4.65 10.43
N ALA A 219 2.17 -5.75 10.01
CA ALA A 219 1.90 -7.07 10.55
C ALA A 219 2.17 -7.11 12.06
N ARG A 220 3.29 -6.55 12.53
CA ARG A 220 3.61 -6.45 13.97
C ARG A 220 2.58 -5.63 14.75
N ALA A 221 2.17 -4.50 14.19
CA ALA A 221 1.11 -3.67 14.79
C ALA A 221 -0.23 -4.42 14.84
N SER A 222 -0.57 -5.14 13.78
CA SER A 222 -1.79 -5.96 13.71
C SER A 222 -1.78 -7.06 14.77
N LEU A 223 -0.70 -7.81 14.87
CA LEU A 223 -0.54 -8.86 15.88
C LEU A 223 -0.60 -8.29 17.31
N ALA A 224 -0.05 -7.10 17.53
CA ALA A 224 -0.11 -6.44 18.84
C ALA A 224 -1.55 -6.01 19.23
N VAL A 225 -2.38 -5.61 18.25
CA VAL A 225 -3.75 -5.12 18.48
C VAL A 225 -4.77 -6.25 18.51
N PHE A 226 -4.69 -7.19 17.56
CA PHE A 226 -5.69 -8.23 17.36
C PHE A 226 -5.29 -9.60 17.94
N GLY A 227 -4.08 -9.70 18.50
CA GLY A 227 -3.52 -10.93 19.06
C GLY A 227 -2.59 -11.67 18.09
N GLU A 228 -1.67 -12.43 18.66
CA GLU A 228 -0.73 -13.30 17.93
C GLU A 228 -1.48 -14.56 17.48
N SER A 229 -2.16 -14.46 16.33
CA SER A 229 -3.01 -15.50 15.73
C SER A 229 -3.06 -15.34 14.21
N ILE A 230 -3.60 -16.34 13.52
CA ILE A 230 -3.82 -16.28 12.06
C ILE A 230 -4.71 -15.08 11.71
N ALA A 231 -5.84 -14.91 12.43
CA ALA A 231 -6.72 -13.76 12.21
C ALA A 231 -5.99 -12.44 12.48
N GLY A 232 -5.17 -12.37 13.54
CA GLY A 232 -4.38 -11.17 13.86
C GLY A 232 -3.44 -10.76 12.73
N LEU A 233 -2.75 -11.69 12.08
CA LEU A 233 -1.93 -11.41 10.90
C LEU A 233 -2.79 -10.96 9.70
N ARG A 234 -3.87 -11.70 9.41
CA ARG A 234 -4.78 -11.47 8.27
C ARG A 234 -5.52 -10.14 8.34
N MET A 235 -5.66 -9.53 9.54
CA MET A 235 -6.31 -8.22 9.70
C MET A 235 -5.63 -7.10 8.91
N THR A 236 -4.33 -7.17 8.62
CA THR A 236 -3.65 -6.23 7.73
C THR A 236 -4.26 -6.22 6.34
N SER A 237 -4.54 -7.42 5.81
CA SER A 237 -5.12 -7.62 4.48
C SER A 237 -6.62 -7.27 4.46
N VAL A 238 -7.35 -7.55 5.54
CA VAL A 238 -8.76 -7.13 5.72
C VAL A 238 -8.88 -5.61 5.61
N LEU A 239 -8.01 -4.87 6.30
CA LEU A 239 -8.01 -3.40 6.27
C LEU A 239 -7.65 -2.87 4.87
N ALA A 240 -6.61 -3.40 4.25
CA ALA A 240 -6.19 -3.01 2.90
C ALA A 240 -7.32 -3.24 1.88
N GLY A 241 -7.91 -4.43 1.84
CA GLY A 241 -9.00 -4.75 0.90
C GLY A 241 -10.29 -3.97 1.16
N SER A 242 -10.61 -3.67 2.41
CA SER A 242 -11.78 -2.83 2.73
C SER A 242 -11.55 -1.37 2.29
N LEU A 243 -10.37 -0.81 2.55
CA LEU A 243 -10.00 0.54 2.11
C LEU A 243 -9.86 0.64 0.58
N ALA A 244 -9.43 -0.43 -0.09
CA ALA A 244 -9.36 -0.51 -1.55
C ALA A 244 -10.74 -0.30 -2.20
N THR A 245 -11.81 -0.77 -1.55
CA THR A 245 -13.19 -0.53 -1.99
C THR A 245 -13.52 0.97 -2.00
N VAL A 246 -13.09 1.72 -0.97
CA VAL A 246 -13.26 3.18 -0.89
C VAL A 246 -12.42 3.89 -1.96
N ALA A 247 -11.17 3.49 -2.12
CA ALA A 247 -10.27 4.10 -3.09
C ALA A 247 -10.77 3.90 -4.53
N THR A 248 -11.27 2.69 -4.84
CA THR A 248 -11.88 2.38 -6.14
C THR A 248 -13.16 3.19 -6.36
N PHE A 249 -14.06 3.27 -5.36
CA PHE A 249 -15.23 4.13 -5.44
C PHE A 249 -14.85 5.59 -5.74
N ALA A 250 -13.88 6.13 -5.01
CA ALA A 250 -13.42 7.50 -5.20
C ALA A 250 -12.89 7.73 -6.62
N LEU A 251 -12.02 6.84 -7.10
CA LEU A 251 -11.44 6.93 -8.44
C LEU A 251 -12.52 6.89 -9.53
N VAL A 252 -13.39 5.88 -9.48
CA VAL A 252 -14.45 5.71 -10.50
C VAL A 252 -15.47 6.84 -10.43
N SER A 253 -15.79 7.33 -9.23
CA SER A 253 -16.68 8.51 -9.06
C SER A 253 -16.08 9.78 -9.68
N LEU A 254 -14.76 9.94 -9.58
CA LEU A 254 -14.05 11.07 -10.16
C LEU A 254 -13.90 10.96 -11.69
N LEU A 255 -13.68 9.78 -12.24
CA LEU A 255 -13.34 9.62 -13.66
C LEU A 255 -14.53 9.22 -14.53
N HIS A 256 -15.49 8.51 -14.00
CA HIS A 256 -16.66 8.04 -14.73
C HIS A 256 -17.94 8.73 -14.21
N ASN A 257 -18.64 8.09 -13.26
CA ASN A 257 -19.78 8.68 -12.57
C ASN A 257 -20.09 7.91 -11.28
N ARG A 258 -21.02 8.45 -10.45
CA ARG A 258 -21.39 7.84 -9.17
C ARG A 258 -22.05 6.46 -9.30
N LYS A 259 -22.85 6.22 -10.35
CA LYS A 259 -23.52 4.92 -10.54
C LYS A 259 -22.49 3.82 -10.80
N ALA A 260 -21.57 4.06 -11.74
CA ALA A 260 -20.47 3.15 -12.00
C ALA A 260 -19.58 2.94 -10.75
N ALA A 261 -19.35 4.00 -9.96
CA ALA A 261 -18.57 3.92 -8.73
C ALA A 261 -19.22 3.01 -7.69
N TYR A 262 -20.53 3.12 -7.46
CA TYR A 262 -21.25 2.21 -6.53
C TYR A 262 -21.25 0.77 -7.03
N LEU A 263 -21.50 0.55 -8.33
CA LEU A 263 -21.43 -0.78 -8.92
C LEU A 263 -20.04 -1.40 -8.77
N SER A 264 -18.98 -0.62 -9.05
CA SER A 264 -17.59 -1.06 -8.85
C SER A 264 -17.30 -1.37 -7.38
N ALA A 265 -17.77 -0.55 -6.43
CA ALA A 265 -17.56 -0.76 -5.01
C ALA A 265 -18.28 -2.02 -4.50
N VAL A 266 -19.51 -2.29 -4.95
CA VAL A 266 -20.23 -3.53 -4.60
C VAL A 266 -19.49 -4.74 -5.16
N LEU A 267 -19.04 -4.69 -6.41
CA LEU A 267 -18.22 -5.74 -6.99
C LEU A 267 -16.92 -5.93 -6.21
N MET A 268 -16.19 -4.86 -5.87
CA MET A 268 -14.99 -4.93 -5.02
C MET A 268 -15.28 -5.60 -3.66
N ALA A 269 -16.43 -5.31 -3.06
CA ALA A 269 -16.81 -5.89 -1.77
C ALA A 269 -17.06 -7.40 -1.85
N THR A 270 -17.63 -7.89 -2.95
CA THR A 270 -18.18 -9.24 -3.08
C THR A 270 -17.42 -10.16 -4.02
N TYR A 271 -16.49 -9.65 -4.81
CA TYR A 271 -15.71 -10.42 -5.79
C TYR A 271 -14.83 -11.47 -5.08
N HIS A 272 -15.02 -12.74 -5.41
CA HIS A 272 -14.35 -13.87 -4.76
C HIS A 272 -12.83 -13.74 -4.73
N PHE A 273 -12.21 -13.29 -5.84
CA PHE A 273 -10.78 -13.11 -5.96
C PHE A 273 -10.26 -12.01 -5.03
N HIS A 274 -10.99 -10.88 -4.89
CA HIS A 274 -10.64 -9.82 -3.96
C HIS A 274 -10.88 -10.22 -2.50
N ILE A 275 -11.95 -10.95 -2.21
CA ILE A 275 -12.24 -11.49 -0.88
C ILE A 275 -11.08 -12.39 -0.45
N HIS A 276 -10.64 -13.33 -1.31
CA HIS A 276 -9.55 -14.26 -0.99
C HIS A 276 -8.28 -13.50 -0.59
N TRP A 277 -7.77 -12.60 -1.45
CA TRP A 277 -6.56 -11.85 -1.17
C TRP A 277 -6.69 -10.91 0.05
N SER A 278 -7.88 -10.49 0.39
CA SER A 278 -8.15 -9.72 1.60
C SER A 278 -8.22 -10.58 2.87
N ARG A 279 -8.17 -11.91 2.76
CA ARG A 279 -8.33 -12.86 3.86
C ARG A 279 -7.09 -13.73 4.09
N ILE A 280 -6.03 -13.53 3.33
CA ILE A 280 -4.71 -14.11 3.58
C ILE A 280 -3.72 -13.01 4.00
N GLY A 281 -2.83 -13.35 4.93
CA GLY A 281 -1.93 -12.40 5.59
C GLY A 281 -0.71 -12.05 4.76
N LEU A 282 -0.91 -11.65 3.49
CA LEU A 282 0.13 -11.32 2.53
C LEU A 282 0.01 -9.88 2.02
N ASN A 283 1.12 -9.32 1.55
CA ASN A 283 1.19 -7.91 1.15
C ASN A 283 0.63 -7.59 -0.25
N ASN A 284 0.31 -8.59 -1.08
CA ASN A 284 -0.19 -8.41 -2.45
C ASN A 284 -1.48 -7.60 -2.53
N ILE A 285 -2.37 -7.74 -1.56
CA ILE A 285 -3.66 -7.04 -1.51
C ILE A 285 -3.50 -5.52 -1.42
N TRP A 286 -2.38 -5.02 -0.89
CA TRP A 286 -2.11 -3.59 -0.77
C TRP A 286 -2.02 -2.88 -2.12
N ASP A 287 -1.69 -3.60 -3.20
CA ASP A 287 -1.69 -3.05 -4.56
C ASP A 287 -3.10 -2.60 -5.00
N THR A 288 -4.14 -3.32 -4.54
CA THR A 288 -5.54 -2.96 -4.83
C THR A 288 -5.97 -1.68 -4.14
N LEU A 289 -5.28 -1.26 -3.08
CA LEU A 289 -5.48 0.00 -2.37
C LEU A 289 -4.63 1.11 -2.98
N TRP A 290 -3.31 0.89 -3.11
CA TRP A 290 -2.38 1.96 -3.46
C TRP A 290 -2.67 2.56 -4.83
N VAL A 291 -2.86 1.72 -5.85
CA VAL A 291 -3.03 2.22 -7.22
C VAL A 291 -4.28 3.10 -7.37
N PRO A 292 -5.50 2.67 -7.02
CA PRO A 292 -6.67 3.55 -7.12
C PRO A 292 -6.59 4.76 -6.20
N LEU A 293 -5.95 4.65 -5.03
CA LEU A 293 -5.77 5.77 -4.10
C LEU A 293 -4.88 6.87 -4.69
N ILE A 294 -3.72 6.50 -5.25
CA ILE A 294 -2.79 7.43 -5.91
C ILE A 294 -3.51 8.18 -7.04
N LEU A 295 -4.19 7.44 -7.91
CA LEU A 295 -4.90 8.01 -9.05
C LEU A 295 -6.06 8.92 -8.60
N ALA A 296 -6.85 8.48 -7.61
CA ALA A 296 -7.98 9.26 -7.08
C ALA A 296 -7.52 10.58 -6.44
N LEU A 297 -6.47 10.53 -5.61
CA LEU A 297 -5.92 11.72 -4.96
C LEU A 297 -5.38 12.72 -5.98
N TYR A 298 -4.67 12.25 -7.02
CA TYR A 298 -4.15 13.13 -8.06
C TYR A 298 -5.29 13.79 -8.86
N VAL A 299 -6.27 13.00 -9.32
CA VAL A 299 -7.45 13.51 -10.07
C VAL A 299 -8.26 14.48 -9.22
N TRP A 300 -8.48 14.14 -7.95
CA TRP A 300 -9.20 15.03 -7.03
C TRP A 300 -8.48 16.39 -6.89
N GLY A 301 -7.18 16.37 -6.70
CA GLY A 301 -6.36 17.58 -6.63
C GLY A 301 -6.41 18.39 -7.91
N TRP A 302 -6.23 17.73 -9.04
CA TRP A 302 -6.29 18.37 -10.35
C TRP A 302 -7.66 19.02 -10.61
N ARG A 303 -8.75 18.26 -10.49
CA ARG A 303 -10.11 18.76 -10.80
C ARG A 303 -10.62 19.86 -9.86
N ARG A 304 -10.12 19.92 -8.65
CA ARG A 304 -10.51 20.91 -7.65
C ARG A 304 -9.51 22.06 -7.52
N ASP A 305 -8.50 22.08 -8.36
CA ASP A 305 -7.37 23.03 -8.27
C ASP A 305 -6.76 23.08 -6.85
N ARG A 306 -6.55 21.89 -6.27
CA ARG A 306 -5.99 21.70 -4.94
C ARG A 306 -4.66 20.95 -5.00
N PRO A 307 -3.53 21.67 -4.93
CA PRO A 307 -2.21 21.04 -4.98
C PRO A 307 -1.98 20.00 -3.87
N ALA A 308 -2.74 20.07 -2.77
CA ALA A 308 -2.76 19.04 -1.73
C ALA A 308 -3.02 17.63 -2.26
N GLY A 309 -3.87 17.49 -3.28
CA GLY A 309 -4.13 16.18 -3.89
C GLY A 309 -2.89 15.57 -4.53
N ALA A 310 -2.09 16.38 -5.22
CA ALA A 310 -0.82 15.92 -5.78
C ALA A 310 0.21 15.57 -4.69
N THR A 311 0.29 16.35 -3.60
CA THR A 311 1.13 16.01 -2.44
C THR A 311 0.74 14.68 -1.82
N LEU A 312 -0.57 14.45 -1.57
CA LEU A 312 -1.07 13.21 -1.00
C LEU A 312 -0.91 12.02 -1.96
N ALA A 313 -1.07 12.25 -3.27
CA ALA A 313 -0.76 11.23 -4.28
C ALA A 313 0.73 10.87 -4.27
N GLY A 314 1.64 11.85 -4.10
CA GLY A 314 3.07 11.62 -3.95
C GLY A 314 3.42 10.85 -2.68
N LEU A 315 2.78 11.17 -1.55
CA LEU A 315 2.90 10.40 -0.31
C LEU A 315 2.48 8.93 -0.54
N ALA A 316 1.32 8.71 -1.11
CA ALA A 316 0.80 7.37 -1.39
C ALA A 316 1.70 6.60 -2.39
N LEU A 317 2.21 7.30 -3.44
CA LEU A 317 3.13 6.71 -4.41
C LEU A 317 4.46 6.31 -3.78
N GLY A 318 5.03 7.15 -2.92
CA GLY A 318 6.27 6.85 -2.20
C GLY A 318 6.07 5.67 -1.24
N LEU A 319 4.98 5.68 -0.46
CA LEU A 319 4.65 4.59 0.48
C LEU A 319 4.39 3.27 -0.25
N SER A 320 3.73 3.29 -1.41
CA SER A 320 3.43 2.06 -2.17
C SER A 320 4.67 1.27 -2.54
N GLN A 321 5.84 1.93 -2.67
CA GLN A 321 7.11 1.26 -2.99
C GLN A 321 7.62 0.35 -1.88
N TYR A 322 7.15 0.54 -0.65
CA TYR A 322 7.48 -0.27 0.53
C TYR A 322 6.57 -1.49 0.73
N PHE A 323 5.69 -1.76 -0.25
CA PHE A 323 4.78 -2.90 -0.25
C PHE A 323 5.08 -3.83 -1.43
N TYR A 324 4.08 -4.40 -2.03
CA TYR A 324 4.26 -5.34 -3.12
C TYR A 324 4.61 -4.66 -4.46
N ALA A 325 5.32 -5.40 -5.31
CA ALA A 325 5.86 -4.85 -6.56
C ALA A 325 4.77 -4.46 -7.60
N GLY A 326 3.59 -5.05 -7.53
CA GLY A 326 2.50 -4.79 -8.47
C GLY A 326 2.03 -3.33 -8.46
N SER A 327 2.12 -2.63 -7.32
CA SER A 327 1.77 -1.21 -7.24
C SER A 327 2.62 -0.31 -8.14
N ARG A 328 3.80 -0.77 -8.59
CA ARG A 328 4.69 -0.01 -9.48
C ARG A 328 4.07 0.27 -10.85
N ILE A 329 3.11 -0.55 -11.31
CA ILE A 329 2.36 -0.22 -12.53
C ILE A 329 1.57 1.08 -12.38
N GLY A 330 1.26 1.50 -11.16
CA GLY A 330 0.62 2.77 -10.84
C GLY A 330 1.39 3.97 -11.37
N ILE A 331 2.72 3.88 -11.53
CA ILE A 331 3.55 4.94 -12.12
C ILE A 331 3.15 5.18 -13.58
N PHE A 332 2.99 4.12 -14.37
CA PHE A 332 2.58 4.21 -15.78
C PHE A 332 1.16 4.72 -15.92
N LEU A 333 0.24 4.25 -15.06
CA LEU A 333 -1.15 4.69 -15.04
C LEU A 333 -1.27 6.16 -14.64
N LEU A 334 -0.48 6.59 -13.65
CA LEU A 334 -0.41 7.98 -13.22
C LEU A 334 0.16 8.87 -14.32
N ALA A 335 1.24 8.46 -14.98
CA ALA A 335 1.82 9.20 -16.11
C ALA A 335 0.80 9.37 -17.25
N TYR A 336 0.09 8.29 -17.63
CA TYR A 336 -1.01 8.36 -18.60
C TYR A 336 -2.08 9.37 -18.17
N LEU A 337 -2.48 9.33 -16.91
CA LEU A 337 -3.52 10.20 -16.36
C LEU A 337 -3.08 11.67 -16.32
N VAL A 338 -1.85 11.94 -15.91
CA VAL A 338 -1.24 13.30 -15.91
C VAL A 338 -1.25 13.88 -17.31
N ILE A 339 -0.76 13.13 -18.29
CA ILE A 339 -0.73 13.55 -19.69
C ILE A 339 -2.14 13.80 -20.21
N ARG A 340 -3.09 12.94 -19.90
CA ARG A 340 -4.49 13.08 -20.33
C ARG A 340 -5.12 14.35 -19.75
N LEU A 341 -4.98 14.59 -18.45
CA LEU A 341 -5.52 15.77 -17.77
C LEU A 341 -4.89 17.06 -18.29
N TRP A 342 -3.57 17.08 -18.43
CA TRP A 342 -2.86 18.22 -18.99
C TRP A 342 -3.28 18.53 -20.45
N ARG A 343 -3.43 17.49 -21.29
CA ARG A 343 -3.90 17.68 -22.68
C ARG A 343 -5.31 18.27 -22.77
N THR A 344 -6.14 18.06 -21.76
CA THR A 344 -7.48 18.62 -21.69
C THR A 344 -7.45 20.09 -21.29
N ASP A 345 -6.69 20.45 -20.26
CA ASP A 345 -6.69 21.79 -19.68
C ASP A 345 -5.62 22.72 -20.28
N ARG A 346 -4.49 22.15 -20.78
CA ARG A 346 -3.35 22.88 -21.37
C ARG A 346 -2.76 23.96 -20.45
N ASP A 347 -2.81 23.75 -19.14
CA ASP A 347 -2.24 24.64 -18.14
C ASP A 347 -0.87 24.11 -17.68
N ASP A 348 0.20 24.71 -18.23
CA ASP A 348 1.58 24.29 -17.95
C ASP A 348 2.02 24.66 -16.52
N SER A 349 1.55 25.80 -15.99
CA SER A 349 1.90 26.23 -14.64
C SER A 349 1.32 25.30 -13.58
N ARG A 350 0.07 24.88 -13.80
CA ARG A 350 -0.62 23.90 -12.98
C ARG A 350 0.04 22.53 -13.07
N LEU A 351 0.43 22.11 -14.29
CA LEU A 351 1.18 20.85 -14.48
C LEU A 351 2.45 20.84 -13.67
N VAL A 352 3.31 21.87 -13.80
CA VAL A 352 4.59 21.96 -13.09
C VAL A 352 4.38 21.94 -11.58
N MET A 353 3.40 22.70 -11.07
CA MET A 353 3.10 22.73 -9.63
C MET A 353 2.62 21.37 -9.10
N HIS A 354 1.69 20.69 -9.80
CA HIS A 354 1.15 19.41 -9.37
C HIS A 354 2.20 18.30 -9.48
N VAL A 355 2.92 18.22 -10.58
CA VAL A 355 3.96 17.21 -10.79
C VAL A 355 5.14 17.45 -9.84
N GLY A 356 5.55 18.70 -9.64
CA GLY A 356 6.62 19.04 -8.70
C GLY A 356 6.30 18.60 -7.26
N ARG A 357 5.07 18.82 -6.79
CA ARG A 357 4.62 18.38 -5.46
C ARG A 357 4.50 16.85 -5.35
N LEU A 358 3.96 16.21 -6.38
CA LEU A 358 3.88 14.76 -6.47
C LEU A 358 5.27 14.13 -6.34
N ILE A 359 6.21 14.55 -7.21
CA ILE A 359 7.57 14.01 -7.25
C ILE A 359 8.33 14.36 -5.97
N GLY A 360 8.25 15.62 -5.50
CA GLY A 360 8.94 16.04 -4.29
C GLY A 360 8.53 15.21 -3.07
N MET A 361 7.23 14.97 -2.88
CA MET A 361 6.75 14.15 -1.76
C MET A 361 7.11 12.67 -1.94
N ALA A 362 6.91 12.12 -3.14
CA ALA A 362 7.26 10.73 -3.44
C ALA A 362 8.77 10.48 -3.25
N ALA A 363 9.62 11.43 -3.65
CA ALA A 363 11.06 11.34 -3.49
C ALA A 363 11.48 11.29 -2.02
N VAL A 364 10.96 12.20 -1.18
CA VAL A 364 11.27 12.18 0.27
C VAL A 364 10.88 10.84 0.90
N VAL A 365 9.70 10.32 0.55
CA VAL A 365 9.21 9.06 1.10
C VAL A 365 10.04 7.88 0.61
N ALA A 366 10.30 7.79 -0.69
CA ALA A 366 10.97 6.63 -1.30
C ALA A 366 12.51 6.71 -1.23
N ALA A 367 13.10 7.85 -0.85
CA ALA A 367 14.54 8.06 -0.87
C ALA A 367 15.35 6.96 -0.15
N PRO A 368 15.02 6.56 1.09
CA PRO A 368 15.81 5.52 1.77
C PRO A 368 15.75 4.18 1.05
N LEU A 369 14.58 3.79 0.54
CA LEU A 369 14.40 2.55 -0.21
C LEU A 369 15.16 2.59 -1.55
N ALA A 370 15.18 3.76 -2.21
CA ALA A 370 15.94 3.94 -3.45
C ALA A 370 17.45 3.81 -3.22
N VAL A 371 17.97 4.32 -2.09
CA VAL A 371 19.36 4.13 -1.68
C VAL A 371 19.66 2.67 -1.42
N PHE A 372 18.79 1.97 -0.66
CA PHE A 372 18.95 0.53 -0.42
C PHE A 372 18.98 -0.24 -1.74
N ALA A 373 18.06 0.05 -2.66
CA ALA A 373 17.99 -0.60 -3.97
C ALA A 373 19.23 -0.34 -4.84
N ALA A 374 19.79 0.87 -4.76
CA ALA A 374 20.98 1.25 -5.52
C ALA A 374 22.26 0.58 -4.99
N LEU A 375 22.36 0.42 -3.66
CA LEU A 375 23.53 -0.17 -3.01
C LEU A 375 23.45 -1.70 -2.90
N ASN A 376 22.23 -2.27 -2.93
CA ASN A 376 21.97 -3.71 -2.83
C ASN A 376 21.06 -4.20 -3.97
N PRO A 377 21.43 -3.97 -5.25
CA PRO A 377 20.55 -4.26 -6.37
C PRO A 377 20.18 -5.74 -6.47
N GLU A 378 21.12 -6.64 -6.19
CA GLU A 378 20.91 -8.08 -6.25
C GLU A 378 19.83 -8.54 -5.24
N ILE A 379 19.84 -7.95 -4.05
CA ILE A 379 18.85 -8.28 -3.01
C ILE A 379 17.49 -7.67 -3.36
N PHE A 380 17.47 -6.38 -3.72
CA PHE A 380 16.23 -5.66 -3.96
C PHE A 380 15.49 -6.12 -5.22
N PHE A 381 16.23 -6.37 -6.30
CA PHE A 381 15.66 -6.78 -7.58
C PHE A 381 15.56 -8.30 -7.74
N ASN A 382 16.07 -9.10 -6.81
CA ASN A 382 16.01 -10.55 -6.88
C ASN A 382 14.58 -11.04 -7.18
N ARG A 383 13.56 -10.55 -6.45
CA ARG A 383 12.18 -10.95 -6.68
C ARG A 383 11.58 -10.43 -7.99
N LEU A 384 12.14 -9.37 -8.57
CA LEU A 384 11.71 -8.85 -9.88
C LEU A 384 12.37 -9.60 -11.04
N THR A 385 13.54 -10.17 -10.82
CA THR A 385 14.32 -10.86 -11.85
C THR A 385 14.16 -12.37 -11.80
N SER A 386 13.98 -12.93 -10.60
CA SER A 386 13.67 -14.35 -10.45
C SER A 386 12.27 -14.64 -10.97
N GLY A 387 12.14 -15.62 -11.85
CA GLY A 387 10.89 -16.01 -12.49
C GLY A 387 10.49 -15.19 -13.73
N LEU A 388 11.37 -14.33 -14.24
CA LEU A 388 11.19 -13.73 -15.57
C LEU A 388 11.59 -14.70 -16.68
N LEU A 389 11.02 -14.57 -17.87
CA LEU A 389 11.29 -15.43 -19.05
C LEU A 389 12.79 -15.47 -19.44
N TRP A 390 13.58 -14.48 -19.02
CA TRP A 390 15.04 -14.41 -19.28
C TRP A 390 15.87 -14.65 -18.02
N ASP A 391 15.29 -15.12 -16.94
CA ASP A 391 16.03 -15.53 -15.76
C ASP A 391 17.04 -16.63 -16.12
N PRO A 392 18.29 -16.60 -15.62
CA PRO A 392 19.29 -17.62 -15.92
C PRO A 392 18.83 -19.05 -15.59
N PHE A 393 18.08 -19.22 -14.51
CA PHE A 393 17.50 -20.52 -14.13
C PHE A 393 16.44 -20.98 -15.13
N ALA A 394 15.52 -20.09 -15.55
CA ALA A 394 14.52 -20.37 -16.58
C ALA A 394 15.18 -20.69 -17.91
N THR A 395 16.24 -19.96 -18.28
CA THR A 395 17.03 -20.18 -19.50
C THR A 395 17.69 -21.56 -19.46
N GLU A 396 18.29 -21.96 -18.34
CA GLU A 396 18.89 -23.29 -18.19
C GLU A 396 17.84 -24.40 -18.19
N LEU A 397 16.69 -24.21 -17.52
CA LEU A 397 15.58 -25.12 -17.54
C LEU A 397 15.00 -25.29 -18.95
N ALA A 398 14.87 -24.20 -19.72
CA ALA A 398 14.44 -24.25 -21.12
C ALA A 398 15.42 -25.05 -21.99
N ARG A 399 16.71 -24.98 -21.70
CA ARG A 399 17.76 -25.73 -22.42
C ARG A 399 17.76 -27.21 -22.05
N THR A 400 17.57 -27.56 -20.80
CA THR A 400 17.70 -28.93 -20.28
C THR A 400 16.38 -29.71 -20.27
N ALA A 401 15.25 -29.02 -20.09
CA ALA A 401 13.92 -29.60 -19.99
C ALA A 401 12.84 -28.70 -20.64
N PRO A 402 12.92 -28.43 -21.95
CA PRO A 402 12.06 -27.47 -22.65
C PRO A 402 10.58 -27.81 -22.59
N ALA A 403 10.22 -29.07 -22.36
CA ALA A 403 8.83 -29.49 -22.24
C ALA A 403 8.10 -28.94 -21.00
N PHE A 404 8.84 -28.44 -20.00
CA PHE A 404 8.26 -27.91 -18.76
C PHE A 404 8.01 -26.41 -18.82
N LEU A 405 8.58 -25.68 -19.80
CA LEU A 405 8.35 -24.26 -19.96
C LEU A 405 7.35 -23.98 -21.08
N PRO A 406 6.37 -23.10 -20.87
CA PRO A 406 5.48 -22.69 -21.95
C PRO A 406 6.25 -21.96 -23.04
N SER A 407 5.88 -22.17 -24.29
CA SER A 407 6.37 -21.35 -25.39
C SER A 407 5.85 -19.90 -25.23
N VAL A 408 6.59 -18.91 -25.78
CA VAL A 408 6.17 -17.50 -25.73
C VAL A 408 4.73 -17.28 -26.25
N PRO A 409 4.28 -17.88 -27.39
CA PRO A 409 2.88 -17.81 -27.80
C PRO A 409 1.90 -18.43 -26.80
N GLN A 410 2.26 -19.56 -26.19
CA GLN A 410 1.44 -20.25 -25.20
C GLN A 410 1.30 -19.39 -23.92
N GLN A 411 2.39 -18.82 -23.44
CA GLN A 411 2.38 -17.89 -22.30
C GLN A 411 1.49 -16.67 -22.57
N PHE A 412 1.55 -16.13 -23.77
CA PHE A 412 0.68 -15.02 -24.18
C PHE A 412 -0.81 -15.43 -24.16
N ILE A 413 -1.16 -16.57 -24.73
CA ILE A 413 -2.53 -17.09 -24.76
C ILE A 413 -3.01 -17.36 -23.33
N TRP A 414 -2.21 -18.00 -22.49
CA TRP A 414 -2.58 -18.28 -21.11
C TRP A 414 -2.81 -16.99 -20.31
N THR A 415 -1.96 -15.98 -20.51
CA THR A 415 -2.14 -14.67 -19.88
C THR A 415 -3.47 -14.03 -20.29
N LEU A 416 -3.83 -14.06 -21.59
CA LEU A 416 -5.10 -13.53 -22.07
C LEU A 416 -6.31 -14.27 -21.49
N LEU A 417 -6.21 -15.59 -21.37
CA LEU A 417 -7.31 -16.46 -20.95
C LEU A 417 -7.41 -16.67 -19.44
N SER A 418 -6.37 -16.31 -18.66
CA SER A 418 -6.32 -16.55 -17.20
C SER A 418 -7.43 -15.86 -16.41
N PHE A 419 -7.94 -14.73 -16.91
CA PHE A 419 -9.07 -14.05 -16.26
C PHE A 419 -10.42 -14.69 -16.59
N THR A 420 -10.58 -15.35 -17.74
CA THR A 420 -11.91 -15.69 -18.28
C THR A 420 -12.12 -17.14 -18.63
N ALA A 421 -11.06 -17.91 -18.87
CA ALA A 421 -11.19 -19.26 -19.42
C ALA A 421 -10.28 -20.32 -18.76
N ILE A 422 -9.08 -19.96 -18.34
CA ILE A 422 -8.12 -20.89 -17.77
C ILE A 422 -8.13 -20.75 -16.24
N PRO A 423 -8.31 -21.85 -15.48
CA PRO A 423 -8.18 -21.83 -14.04
C PRO A 423 -6.78 -21.39 -13.61
N GLU A 424 -6.72 -20.62 -12.55
CA GLU A 424 -5.48 -20.21 -11.95
C GLU A 424 -4.80 -21.39 -11.25
N GLY A 425 -3.49 -21.52 -11.42
CA GLY A 425 -2.72 -22.68 -10.97
C GLY A 425 -1.71 -22.41 -9.86
N ALA A 426 -1.57 -21.15 -9.41
CA ALA A 426 -0.62 -20.81 -8.35
C ALA A 426 -1.07 -21.34 -6.98
N GLY A 427 -0.08 -21.59 -6.09
CA GLY A 427 -0.32 -22.15 -4.77
C GLY A 427 -1.08 -21.24 -3.80
N PHE A 428 -1.18 -19.94 -4.12
CA PHE A 428 -1.83 -18.95 -3.25
C PHE A 428 -3.35 -18.95 -3.33
N TYR A 429 -3.88 -19.22 -4.51
CA TYR A 429 -5.32 -19.28 -4.77
C TYR A 429 -5.59 -20.24 -5.92
N ARG A 430 -6.11 -21.43 -5.62
CA ARG A 430 -6.48 -22.45 -6.61
C ARG A 430 -7.99 -22.65 -6.64
N PRO A 431 -8.72 -21.72 -7.24
CA PRO A 431 -10.18 -21.80 -7.25
C PRO A 431 -10.71 -22.97 -8.11
N GLY A 432 -9.91 -23.54 -9.01
CA GLY A 432 -10.36 -24.52 -10.00
C GLY A 432 -11.24 -23.93 -11.11
N VAL A 433 -11.42 -22.61 -11.10
CA VAL A 433 -12.16 -21.81 -12.07
C VAL A 433 -11.30 -20.60 -12.48
N PRO A 434 -11.62 -19.94 -13.61
CA PRO A 434 -10.99 -18.67 -13.97
C PRO A 434 -11.19 -17.59 -12.89
N LEU A 435 -10.34 -16.57 -12.89
CA LEU A 435 -10.42 -15.49 -11.90
C LEU A 435 -11.71 -14.67 -11.98
N VAL A 436 -12.35 -14.60 -13.15
CA VAL A 436 -13.69 -14.03 -13.36
C VAL A 436 -14.63 -15.14 -13.77
N ILE A 437 -15.78 -15.28 -13.10
CA ILE A 437 -16.69 -16.40 -13.25
C ILE A 437 -18.10 -15.96 -13.70
N GLY A 438 -18.83 -16.90 -14.27
CA GLY A 438 -20.25 -16.75 -14.59
C GLY A 438 -20.56 -15.55 -15.49
N LEU A 439 -21.60 -14.80 -15.12
CA LEU A 439 -22.06 -13.64 -15.87
C LEU A 439 -21.06 -12.46 -15.88
N ALA A 440 -20.11 -12.43 -14.96
CA ALA A 440 -19.08 -11.40 -14.93
C ALA A 440 -18.13 -11.48 -16.14
N VAL A 441 -17.91 -12.67 -16.72
CA VAL A 441 -17.05 -12.86 -17.90
C VAL A 441 -17.55 -12.07 -19.13
N PRO A 442 -18.76 -12.28 -19.65
CA PRO A 442 -19.24 -11.52 -20.78
C PRO A 442 -19.37 -10.01 -20.47
N LEU A 443 -19.66 -9.62 -19.24
CA LEU A 443 -19.70 -8.21 -18.84
C LEU A 443 -18.30 -7.59 -18.77
N LEU A 444 -17.26 -8.32 -18.36
CA LEU A 444 -15.89 -7.84 -18.45
C LEU A 444 -15.49 -7.56 -19.91
N LEU A 445 -15.75 -8.51 -20.81
CA LEU A 445 -15.44 -8.34 -22.23
C LEU A 445 -16.23 -7.18 -22.85
N ALA A 446 -17.53 -7.08 -22.55
CA ALA A 446 -18.36 -5.97 -22.96
C ALA A 446 -17.85 -4.64 -22.40
N GLY A 447 -17.37 -4.62 -21.15
CA GLY A 447 -16.79 -3.45 -20.51
C GLY A 447 -15.49 -3.00 -21.16
N VAL A 448 -14.59 -3.92 -21.51
CA VAL A 448 -13.37 -3.62 -22.27
C VAL A 448 -13.74 -2.95 -23.60
N PHE A 449 -14.64 -3.59 -24.36
CA PHE A 449 -15.09 -3.04 -25.65
C PHE A 449 -15.76 -1.67 -25.49
N TRP A 450 -16.63 -1.52 -24.49
CA TRP A 450 -17.33 -0.27 -24.20
C TRP A 450 -16.37 0.88 -23.87
N GLN A 451 -15.36 0.63 -23.03
CA GLN A 451 -14.39 1.65 -22.64
C GLN A 451 -13.47 2.04 -23.81
N ILE A 452 -13.09 1.08 -24.66
CA ILE A 452 -12.33 1.37 -25.89
C ILE A 452 -13.18 2.26 -26.84
N HIS A 453 -14.44 1.90 -27.05
CA HIS A 453 -15.36 2.68 -27.89
C HIS A 453 -15.54 4.11 -27.37
N ARG A 454 -15.64 4.29 -26.04
CA ARG A 454 -15.75 5.61 -25.42
C ARG A 454 -14.42 6.35 -25.29
N ARG A 455 -13.31 5.75 -25.67
CA ARG A 455 -11.95 6.28 -25.53
C ARG A 455 -11.55 6.55 -24.07
N GLU A 456 -12.16 5.83 -23.12
CA GLU A 456 -11.87 5.88 -21.70
C GLU A 456 -10.90 4.75 -21.32
N LEU A 457 -9.66 4.82 -21.82
CA LEU A 457 -8.73 3.69 -21.87
C LEU A 457 -8.08 3.32 -20.53
N LEU A 458 -8.21 4.12 -19.47
CA LEU A 458 -7.48 3.89 -18.21
C LEU A 458 -7.68 2.47 -17.62
N PRO A 459 -8.91 1.96 -17.43
CA PRO A 459 -9.09 0.62 -16.86
C PRO A 459 -8.63 -0.49 -17.82
N VAL A 460 -8.74 -0.27 -19.15
CA VAL A 460 -8.23 -1.22 -20.15
C VAL A 460 -6.70 -1.25 -20.15
N PHE A 461 -6.06 -0.07 -20.10
CA PHE A 461 -4.61 0.07 -20.01
C PHE A 461 -4.07 -0.54 -18.70
N TRP A 462 -4.80 -0.37 -17.59
CA TRP A 462 -4.46 -1.01 -16.32
C TRP A 462 -4.47 -2.53 -16.42
N LEU A 463 -5.55 -3.11 -16.96
CA LEU A 463 -5.64 -4.55 -17.17
C LEU A 463 -4.50 -5.05 -18.08
N ALA A 464 -4.24 -4.35 -19.20
CA ALA A 464 -3.17 -4.69 -20.13
C ALA A 464 -1.77 -4.65 -19.50
N LEU A 465 -1.46 -3.62 -18.72
CA LEU A 465 -0.19 -3.55 -17.98
C LEU A 465 -0.05 -4.70 -16.97
N THR A 466 -1.14 -5.03 -16.25
CA THR A 466 -1.12 -6.16 -15.33
C THR A 466 -0.87 -7.48 -16.05
N MET A 467 -1.54 -7.71 -17.17
CA MET A 467 -1.34 -8.90 -18.01
C MET A 467 0.09 -8.96 -18.53
N PHE A 468 0.65 -7.84 -18.95
CA PHE A 468 2.01 -7.79 -19.47
C PHE A 468 3.05 -8.09 -18.38
N PHE A 469 3.05 -7.32 -17.28
CA PHE A 469 4.05 -7.45 -16.21
C PHE A 469 3.81 -8.63 -15.27
N GLY A 470 2.56 -8.96 -14.99
CA GLY A 470 2.17 -10.01 -14.03
C GLY A 470 1.88 -11.37 -14.66
N GLY A 471 1.91 -11.49 -15.97
CA GLY A 471 1.63 -12.71 -16.69
C GLY A 471 2.63 -12.99 -17.80
N PHE A 472 2.60 -12.20 -18.87
CA PHE A 472 3.37 -12.49 -20.08
C PHE A 472 4.90 -12.53 -19.84
N LEU A 473 5.44 -11.67 -18.97
CA LEU A 473 6.88 -11.64 -18.71
C LEU A 473 7.37 -12.70 -17.73
N LEU A 474 6.48 -13.45 -17.10
CA LEU A 474 6.84 -14.47 -16.11
C LEU A 474 7.04 -15.85 -16.75
N GLU A 475 7.99 -16.63 -16.27
CA GLU A 475 8.25 -17.99 -16.75
C GLU A 475 7.17 -18.99 -16.32
N ALA A 476 6.57 -18.76 -15.14
CA ALA A 476 5.54 -19.63 -14.58
C ALA A 476 4.16 -19.36 -15.21
N LEU A 477 3.24 -20.31 -15.04
CA LEU A 477 1.82 -20.09 -15.31
C LEU A 477 1.35 -18.80 -14.65
N PRO A 478 0.42 -18.06 -15.30
CA PRO A 478 -0.12 -16.85 -14.71
C PRO A 478 -0.57 -17.10 -13.27
N ALA A 479 -0.03 -16.32 -12.34
CA ALA A 479 -0.25 -16.51 -10.91
C ALA A 479 -1.08 -15.37 -10.34
N SER A 480 -2.13 -15.71 -9.58
CA SER A 480 -3.10 -14.76 -9.02
C SER A 480 -2.47 -13.66 -8.16
N ASN A 481 -1.36 -13.96 -7.49
CA ASN A 481 -0.60 -13.00 -6.69
C ASN A 481 -0.10 -11.79 -7.51
N HIS A 482 0.19 -11.97 -8.79
CA HIS A 482 0.62 -10.90 -9.69
C HIS A 482 -0.56 -10.16 -10.35
N TYR A 483 -1.76 -10.76 -10.31
CA TYR A 483 -2.96 -10.18 -10.92
C TYR A 483 -3.84 -9.40 -9.93
N ALA A 484 -3.60 -9.49 -8.64
CA ALA A 484 -4.38 -8.79 -7.62
C ALA A 484 -4.50 -7.28 -7.91
N VAL A 485 -3.43 -6.66 -8.40
CA VAL A 485 -3.41 -5.23 -8.76
C VAL A 485 -4.45 -4.84 -9.81
N ALA A 486 -4.93 -5.76 -10.66
CA ALA A 486 -5.95 -5.48 -11.68
C ALA A 486 -7.39 -5.49 -11.13
N ILE A 487 -7.63 -6.00 -9.93
CA ILE A 487 -8.97 -6.17 -9.36
C ILE A 487 -9.82 -4.89 -9.45
N PRO A 488 -9.32 -3.69 -9.08
CA PRO A 488 -10.10 -2.46 -9.21
C PRO A 488 -10.51 -2.14 -10.67
N ALA A 489 -9.60 -2.40 -11.62
CA ALA A 489 -9.88 -2.20 -13.04
C ALA A 489 -10.93 -3.20 -13.56
N ILE A 490 -10.85 -4.47 -13.16
CA ILE A 490 -11.82 -5.50 -13.51
C ILE A 490 -13.21 -5.12 -13.00
N CYS A 491 -13.33 -4.73 -11.73
CA CYS A 491 -14.60 -4.29 -11.14
C CYS A 491 -15.17 -3.06 -11.86
N TRP A 492 -14.31 -2.11 -12.26
CA TRP A 492 -14.72 -0.94 -13.04
C TRP A 492 -15.20 -1.33 -14.44
N LEU A 493 -14.49 -2.22 -15.13
CA LEU A 493 -14.86 -2.72 -16.45
C LEU A 493 -16.21 -3.44 -16.42
N ILE A 494 -16.45 -4.34 -15.45
CA ILE A 494 -17.74 -5.02 -15.28
C ILE A 494 -18.85 -4.03 -14.92
N ALA A 495 -18.59 -3.01 -14.13
CA ALA A 495 -19.55 -1.98 -13.75
C ALA A 495 -19.99 -1.10 -14.92
N SER A 496 -19.14 -0.93 -15.94
CA SER A 496 -19.39 -0.02 -17.06
C SER A 496 -20.61 -0.41 -17.91
N PRO A 497 -20.80 -1.65 -18.39
CA PRO A 497 -22.00 -2.05 -19.10
C PRO A 497 -23.25 -2.08 -18.20
N LEU A 498 -23.10 -2.38 -16.90
CA LEU A 498 -24.21 -2.29 -15.95
C LEU A 498 -24.71 -0.85 -15.79
N GLU A 499 -23.77 0.10 -15.69
CA GLU A 499 -24.09 1.53 -15.66
C GLU A 499 -24.77 1.97 -16.95
N ALA A 500 -24.30 1.51 -18.10
CA ALA A 500 -24.91 1.80 -19.40
C ALA A 500 -26.37 1.30 -19.46
N LEU A 501 -26.68 0.11 -18.95
CA LEU A 501 -28.06 -0.39 -18.84
C LEU A 501 -28.93 0.53 -17.97
N ILE A 502 -28.41 1.00 -16.82
CA ILE A 502 -29.14 1.93 -15.95
C ILE A 502 -29.42 3.26 -16.70
N SER A 503 -28.43 3.75 -17.43
CA SER A 503 -28.54 5.01 -18.17
C SER A 503 -29.47 4.91 -19.40
N LEU A 504 -29.64 3.71 -19.96
CA LEU A 504 -30.63 3.37 -20.96
C LEU A 504 -32.06 3.15 -20.42
N GLY A 505 -32.31 3.42 -19.13
CA GLY A 505 -33.61 3.24 -18.50
C GLY A 505 -33.97 1.78 -18.14
N ARG A 506 -32.97 0.90 -18.10
CA ARG A 506 -33.15 -0.54 -17.79
C ARG A 506 -32.52 -0.95 -16.44
N PRO A 507 -32.76 -0.22 -15.33
CA PRO A 507 -32.09 -0.48 -14.04
C PRO A 507 -32.39 -1.87 -13.48
N ARG A 508 -33.58 -2.43 -13.74
CA ARG A 508 -33.96 -3.77 -13.26
C ARG A 508 -33.02 -4.85 -13.79
N TRP A 509 -32.64 -4.78 -15.06
CA TRP A 509 -31.73 -5.74 -15.67
C TRP A 509 -30.29 -5.58 -15.15
N ALA A 510 -29.84 -4.35 -14.95
CA ALA A 510 -28.53 -4.09 -14.37
C ALA A 510 -28.45 -4.60 -12.91
N LEU A 511 -29.47 -4.35 -12.10
CA LEU A 511 -29.53 -4.82 -10.72
C LEU A 511 -29.68 -6.34 -10.63
N LEU A 512 -30.46 -6.97 -11.52
CA LEU A 512 -30.56 -8.44 -11.60
C LEU A 512 -29.20 -9.05 -11.98
N ALA A 513 -28.51 -8.51 -12.99
CA ALA A 513 -27.19 -8.99 -13.37
C ALA A 513 -26.18 -8.82 -12.23
N LEU A 514 -26.18 -7.67 -11.56
CA LEU A 514 -25.34 -7.46 -10.37
C LEU A 514 -25.65 -8.48 -9.26
N ALA A 515 -26.92 -8.71 -8.97
CA ALA A 515 -27.34 -9.68 -7.94
C ALA A 515 -26.89 -11.11 -8.28
N ILE A 516 -26.97 -11.51 -9.55
CA ILE A 516 -26.48 -12.81 -10.02
C ILE A 516 -24.96 -12.90 -9.83
N ILE A 517 -24.19 -11.87 -10.21
CA ILE A 517 -22.73 -11.87 -10.05
C ILE A 517 -22.38 -11.96 -8.56
N VAL A 518 -22.98 -11.12 -7.72
CA VAL A 518 -22.74 -11.11 -6.27
C VAL A 518 -23.08 -12.49 -5.66
N ALA A 519 -24.22 -13.06 -6.02
CA ALA A 519 -24.62 -14.38 -5.52
C ALA A 519 -23.66 -15.49 -5.97
N THR A 520 -23.23 -15.44 -7.24
CA THR A 520 -22.27 -16.40 -7.81
C THR A 520 -20.92 -16.33 -7.10
N ASP A 521 -20.35 -15.12 -6.93
CA ASP A 521 -19.06 -14.92 -6.28
C ASP A 521 -19.09 -15.35 -4.79
N LEU A 522 -20.12 -14.94 -4.06
CA LEU A 522 -20.25 -15.29 -2.63
C LEU A 522 -20.52 -16.77 -2.41
N TYR A 523 -21.41 -17.37 -3.22
CA TYR A 523 -21.66 -18.80 -3.16
C TYR A 523 -20.40 -19.60 -3.53
N PHE A 524 -19.71 -19.18 -4.59
CA PHE A 524 -18.46 -19.82 -4.97
C PHE A 524 -17.44 -19.76 -3.84
N TYR A 525 -17.19 -18.57 -3.27
CA TYR A 525 -16.13 -18.42 -2.26
C TYR A 525 -16.47 -19.11 -0.95
N PHE A 526 -17.64 -18.86 -0.37
CA PHE A 526 -18.02 -19.39 0.94
C PHE A 526 -18.68 -20.77 0.89
N GLY A 527 -19.37 -21.10 -0.18
CA GLY A 527 -20.08 -22.38 -0.33
C GLY A 527 -19.27 -23.49 -0.99
N ILE A 528 -18.36 -23.15 -1.92
CA ILE A 528 -17.56 -24.13 -2.66
C ILE A 528 -16.11 -24.08 -2.23
N TYR A 529 -15.43 -22.97 -2.47
CA TYR A 529 -13.98 -22.84 -2.26
C TYR A 529 -13.58 -23.02 -0.80
N ALA A 530 -14.31 -22.38 0.13
CA ALA A 530 -14.04 -22.50 1.56
C ALA A 530 -14.25 -23.90 2.15
N GLN A 531 -15.01 -24.75 1.45
CA GLN A 531 -15.27 -26.15 1.82
C GLN A 531 -14.27 -27.13 1.20
N ALA A 532 -13.54 -26.70 0.16
CA ALA A 532 -12.55 -27.54 -0.48
C ALA A 532 -11.36 -27.79 0.48
N PRO A 533 -10.83 -29.03 0.55
CA PRO A 533 -9.62 -29.26 1.30
C PRO A 533 -8.50 -28.40 0.71
N SER A 534 -7.84 -27.63 1.56
CA SER A 534 -6.73 -26.77 1.16
C SER A 534 -5.54 -27.61 0.72
N VAL A 535 -5.32 -27.72 -0.59
CA VAL A 535 -4.26 -28.57 -1.14
C VAL A 535 -2.87 -28.00 -0.86
N ASP A 536 -2.75 -26.71 -0.67
CA ASP A 536 -1.49 -25.98 -0.55
C ASP A 536 -1.27 -25.28 0.80
N PHE A 537 -2.25 -25.30 1.69
CA PHE A 537 -2.10 -24.83 3.05
C PHE A 537 -1.56 -25.99 3.88
N VAL A 538 -0.28 -26.05 4.04
CA VAL A 538 0.44 -27.19 4.56
C VAL A 538 0.03 -27.54 5.97
N HIS A 539 -0.41 -28.78 6.18
CA HIS A 539 -0.66 -29.35 7.50
C HIS A 539 0.64 -29.79 8.24
N VAL A 540 1.81 -29.56 7.63
CA VAL A 540 3.11 -30.05 8.15
C VAL A 540 4.07 -28.87 8.27
N PHE A 541 3.75 -27.90 9.15
CA PHE A 541 4.73 -26.91 9.54
C PHE A 541 5.32 -27.18 10.92
N PRO A 542 6.60 -26.74 11.11
CA PRO A 542 7.20 -26.72 12.42
C PRO A 542 6.34 -25.94 13.42
N PRO A 543 6.64 -26.02 14.73
CA PRO A 543 5.78 -25.51 15.79
C PRO A 543 5.25 -24.11 15.47
N ASN A 544 3.99 -23.91 15.78
CA ASN A 544 3.23 -22.67 15.65
C ASN A 544 4.14 -21.46 15.94
N PRO A 545 4.29 -20.47 15.03
CA PRO A 545 5.15 -19.30 15.25
C PRO A 545 4.73 -18.48 16.49
N TRP A 546 3.54 -18.77 17.04
CA TRP A 546 3.01 -18.13 18.25
C TRP A 546 3.46 -18.77 19.57
N ASN A 547 4.12 -19.97 19.55
CA ASN A 547 4.56 -20.69 20.73
C ASN A 547 6.05 -20.40 21.02
#